data_d07d62935e64df53aed86bc34eadef3e
#
_entry.id   d07d62935e64df53aed86bc34eadef3e
#
_cell.length_a   1.000
_cell.length_b   1.000
_cell.length_c   1.000
_cell.angle_alpha   90.00
_cell.angle_beta   90.00
_cell.angle_gamma   90.00
#
_symmetry.space_group_name_H-M   'P 1'
#
loop_
_entity.id
_entity.type
_entity.pdbx_description
1 polymer ?
#
loop_
_entity_poly.entity_id
_entity_poly.type
_entity_poly.pdbx_seq_one_letter_code
_entity_poly.pdbx_strand_id
1 'polypeptide(L)'
;DIESPTLWDYEMALDLFYFGWFWKNGQKIFKDKEDRKIFMEAYGVKIDLLNMQWIYRSKKYYHMENSSIYAHLIPVTYHLNRQSIKDLVEAGNQDELTAAVRKTYYGKRYPELAPHNLDQYYTEIRHKIQSKESRNNPYSVATMISYLYEKEHEVDRLTTILECVRY
;
A
#
# COMPACT_ATOMS: atom_id res chain seq x y z
N ASP A 1 25.13 -16.64 15.53
CA ASP A 1 25.72 -15.37 15.11
C ASP A 1 24.55 -14.45 14.76
N ILE A 2 24.38 -13.39 15.58
CA ILE A 2 23.42 -12.33 15.24
C ILE A 2 24.15 -11.48 14.19
N GLU A 3 23.75 -11.59 12.94
CA GLU A 3 24.24 -10.69 11.89
C GLU A 3 23.90 -9.26 12.27
N SER A 4 24.86 -8.36 12.14
CA SER A 4 24.61 -6.94 12.39
C SER A 4 23.54 -6.42 11.41
N PRO A 5 22.57 -5.62 11.88
CA PRO A 5 21.51 -5.10 11.02
C PRO A 5 22.08 -4.36 9.82
N THR A 6 21.55 -4.61 8.65
CA THR A 6 21.89 -3.94 7.40
C THR A 6 21.16 -2.59 7.29
N LEU A 7 21.58 -1.73 6.35
CA LEU A 7 20.86 -0.50 6.02
C LEU A 7 19.39 -0.78 5.69
N TRP A 8 19.13 -1.85 4.93
CA TRP A 8 17.79 -2.28 4.57
C TRP A 8 16.91 -2.63 5.78
N ASP A 9 17.48 -3.29 6.81
CA ASP A 9 16.74 -3.59 8.04
C ASP A 9 16.31 -2.33 8.79
N TYR A 10 17.18 -1.30 8.81
CA TYR A 10 16.84 -0.01 9.42
C TYR A 10 15.76 0.74 8.62
N GLU A 11 15.86 0.79 7.30
CA GLU A 11 14.87 1.41 6.43
C GLU A 11 13.50 0.74 6.59
N MET A 12 13.46 -0.59 6.58
CA MET A 12 12.24 -1.35 6.78
C MET A 12 11.63 -1.11 8.17
N ALA A 13 12.45 -1.11 9.22
CA ALA A 13 11.96 -0.83 10.58
C ALA A 13 11.37 0.58 10.70
N LEU A 14 11.99 1.58 10.06
CA LEU A 14 11.47 2.95 10.01
C LEU A 14 10.14 3.03 9.25
N ASP A 15 10.02 2.34 8.11
CA ASP A 15 8.79 2.30 7.34
C ASP A 15 7.64 1.66 8.11
N LEU A 16 7.87 0.50 8.73
CA LEU A 16 6.88 -0.19 9.55
C LEU A 16 6.43 0.67 10.73
N PHE A 17 7.40 1.33 11.41
CA PHE A 17 7.11 2.27 12.49
C PHE A 17 6.29 3.46 11.98
N TYR A 18 6.71 4.10 10.88
CA TYR A 18 6.03 5.25 10.30
C TYR A 18 4.57 4.93 9.94
N PHE A 19 4.33 3.85 9.19
CA PHE A 19 2.98 3.47 8.78
C PHE A 19 2.09 3.12 9.98
N GLY A 20 2.60 2.36 10.95
CA GLY A 20 1.87 2.00 12.16
C GLY A 20 1.55 3.21 13.04
N TRP A 21 2.54 4.09 13.25
CA TRP A 21 2.38 5.31 14.02
C TRP A 21 1.38 6.28 13.38
N PHE A 22 1.53 6.50 12.08
CA PHE A 22 0.67 7.41 11.32
C PHE A 22 -0.79 6.93 11.29
N TRP A 23 -1.01 5.63 11.09
CA TRP A 23 -2.33 5.03 11.16
C TRP A 23 -3.00 5.24 12.53
N LYS A 24 -2.29 4.91 13.60
CA LYS A 24 -2.79 5.02 14.98
C LYS A 24 -3.08 6.45 15.40
N ASN A 25 -2.20 7.39 15.04
CA ASN A 25 -2.35 8.77 15.45
C ASN A 25 -3.29 9.56 14.53
N GLY A 26 -3.28 9.31 13.22
CA GLY A 26 -4.21 9.93 12.28
C GLY A 26 -5.67 9.72 12.67
N GLN A 27 -6.03 8.51 13.11
CA GLN A 27 -7.40 8.24 13.61
C GLN A 27 -7.79 9.08 14.85
N LYS A 28 -6.82 9.51 15.65
CA LYS A 28 -7.05 10.31 16.86
C LYS A 28 -7.08 11.81 16.59
N ILE A 29 -6.31 12.27 15.61
CA ILE A 29 -6.19 13.69 15.25
C ILE A 29 -7.51 14.21 14.68
N PHE A 30 -8.16 13.45 13.82
CA PHE A 30 -9.41 13.85 13.20
C PHE A 30 -10.58 13.63 14.16
N LYS A 31 -11.07 14.72 14.76
CA LYS A 31 -12.24 14.73 15.66
C LYS A 31 -13.54 14.54 14.90
N ASP A 32 -13.62 15.14 13.71
CA ASP A 32 -14.76 14.99 12.81
C ASP A 32 -14.82 13.57 12.24
N LYS A 33 -16.04 13.00 12.20
CA LYS A 33 -16.24 11.61 11.76
C LYS A 33 -16.02 11.43 10.27
N GLU A 34 -16.38 12.44 9.46
CA GLU A 34 -16.23 12.37 8.02
C GLU A 34 -14.76 12.52 7.62
N ASP A 35 -14.04 13.49 8.21
CA ASP A 35 -12.61 13.65 8.00
C ASP A 35 -11.83 12.39 8.40
N ARG A 36 -12.21 11.75 9.52
CA ARG A 36 -11.62 10.48 9.95
C ARG A 36 -11.87 9.37 8.93
N LYS A 37 -13.09 9.26 8.41
CA LYS A 37 -13.46 8.27 7.40
C LYS A 37 -12.67 8.47 6.11
N ILE A 38 -12.56 9.72 5.64
CA ILE A 38 -11.76 10.08 4.47
C ILE A 38 -10.29 9.70 4.66
N PHE A 39 -9.71 10.02 5.81
CA PHE A 39 -8.35 9.63 6.15
C PHE A 39 -8.16 8.12 6.16
N MET A 40 -9.06 7.39 6.82
CA MET A 40 -8.98 5.93 6.91
C MET A 40 -9.11 5.27 5.53
N GLU A 41 -10.01 5.77 4.67
CA GLU A 41 -10.14 5.26 3.30
C GLU A 41 -8.87 5.52 2.49
N ALA A 42 -8.39 6.76 2.47
CA ALA A 42 -7.21 7.13 1.68
C ALA A 42 -5.94 6.39 2.13
N TYR A 43 -5.71 6.34 3.44
CA TYR A 43 -4.49 5.79 4.00
C TYR A 43 -4.55 4.26 4.18
N GLY A 44 -5.70 3.74 4.57
CA GLY A 44 -5.93 2.29 4.70
C GLY A 44 -5.81 1.56 3.37
N VAL A 45 -6.38 2.13 2.30
CA VAL A 45 -6.20 1.59 0.95
C VAL A 45 -4.74 1.66 0.49
N LYS A 46 -4.04 2.76 0.78
CA LYS A 46 -2.59 2.87 0.52
C LYS A 46 -1.82 1.72 1.15
N ILE A 47 -2.05 1.45 2.44
CA ILE A 47 -1.37 0.38 3.19
C ILE A 47 -1.70 -1.01 2.62
N ASP A 48 -2.97 -1.29 2.38
CA ASP A 48 -3.38 -2.58 1.82
C ASP A 48 -2.70 -2.86 0.48
N LEU A 49 -2.70 -1.89 -0.43
CA LEU A 49 -2.08 -2.03 -1.74
C LEU A 49 -0.55 -2.18 -1.65
N LEU A 50 0.10 -1.44 -0.73
CA LEU A 50 1.54 -1.60 -0.47
C LEU A 50 1.85 -3.02 0.04
N ASN A 51 1.07 -3.55 0.98
CA ASN A 51 1.25 -4.93 1.46
C ASN A 51 1.09 -5.93 0.30
N MET A 52 0.13 -5.76 -0.59
CA MET A 52 -0.02 -6.63 -1.77
C MET A 52 1.20 -6.54 -2.70
N GLN A 53 1.71 -5.33 -2.97
CA GLN A 53 2.91 -5.13 -3.78
C GLN A 53 4.15 -5.77 -3.14
N TRP A 54 4.33 -5.60 -1.83
CA TRP A 54 5.47 -6.16 -1.11
C TRP A 54 5.43 -7.69 -1.10
N ILE A 55 4.26 -8.31 -0.88
CA ILE A 55 4.11 -9.77 -1.00
C ILE A 55 4.50 -10.23 -2.41
N TYR A 56 3.98 -9.59 -3.45
CA TYR A 56 4.29 -9.93 -4.82
C TYR A 56 5.79 -9.81 -5.14
N ARG A 57 6.40 -8.68 -4.79
CA ARG A 57 7.82 -8.42 -5.03
C ARG A 57 8.72 -9.39 -4.26
N SER A 58 8.41 -9.64 -3.00
CA SER A 58 9.13 -10.59 -2.14
C SER A 58 9.14 -11.99 -2.73
N LYS A 59 8.01 -12.44 -3.27
CA LYS A 59 7.91 -13.76 -3.92
C LYS A 59 8.61 -13.80 -5.28
N LYS A 60 8.36 -12.79 -6.12
CA LYS A 60 8.78 -12.82 -7.52
C LYS A 60 10.28 -12.53 -7.70
N TYR A 61 10.80 -11.56 -6.98
CA TYR A 61 12.15 -11.04 -7.21
C TYR A 61 13.15 -11.48 -6.15
N TYR A 62 12.70 -11.60 -4.90
CA TYR A 62 13.57 -11.90 -3.77
C TYR A 62 13.49 -13.34 -3.30
N HIS A 63 12.50 -14.12 -3.75
CA HIS A 63 12.27 -15.51 -3.36
C HIS A 63 12.29 -15.73 -1.84
N MET A 64 11.72 -14.77 -1.10
CA MET A 64 11.74 -14.76 0.36
C MET A 64 10.86 -15.86 0.93
N GLU A 65 11.30 -16.42 2.07
CA GLU A 65 10.50 -17.31 2.88
C GLU A 65 9.24 -16.65 3.41
N ASN A 66 8.13 -17.38 3.53
CA ASN A 66 6.86 -16.84 3.99
C ASN A 66 6.96 -16.15 5.36
N SER A 67 7.75 -16.72 6.30
CA SER A 67 8.02 -16.14 7.61
C SER A 67 8.64 -14.74 7.52
N SER A 68 9.61 -14.57 6.62
CA SER A 68 10.27 -13.30 6.35
C SER A 68 9.30 -12.30 5.72
N ILE A 69 8.45 -12.74 4.78
CA ILE A 69 7.43 -11.88 4.18
C ILE A 69 6.49 -11.33 5.27
N TYR A 70 5.99 -12.18 6.17
CA TYR A 70 5.13 -11.72 7.28
C TYR A 70 5.81 -10.68 8.18
N ALA A 71 7.11 -10.83 8.44
CA ALA A 71 7.87 -9.89 9.27
C ALA A 71 8.00 -8.49 8.65
N HIS A 72 7.91 -8.38 7.33
CA HIS A 72 8.07 -7.13 6.58
C HIS A 72 6.75 -6.48 6.16
N LEU A 73 5.60 -7.08 6.47
CA LEU A 73 4.31 -6.46 6.19
C LEU A 73 3.99 -5.36 7.18
N ILE A 74 3.40 -4.27 6.68
CA ILE A 74 2.84 -3.23 7.52
C ILE A 74 1.75 -3.86 8.40
N PRO A 75 1.86 -3.78 9.76
CA PRO A 75 0.97 -4.47 10.69
C PRO A 75 -0.39 -3.77 10.82
N VAL A 76 -0.91 -3.25 9.72
CA VAL A 76 -2.19 -2.55 9.60
C VAL A 76 -2.92 -3.13 8.39
N THR A 77 -4.21 -3.34 8.55
CA THR A 77 -5.09 -3.80 7.46
C THR A 77 -6.37 -2.98 7.45
N TYR A 78 -6.90 -2.72 6.27
CA TYR A 78 -8.14 -1.96 6.10
C TYR A 78 -9.23 -2.82 5.46
N HIS A 79 -9.14 -3.08 4.18
CA HIS A 79 -10.02 -4.01 3.46
C HIS A 79 -9.43 -5.42 3.28
N LEU A 80 -8.12 -5.56 3.45
CA LEU A 80 -7.49 -6.87 3.51
C LEU A 80 -7.69 -7.46 4.91
N ASN A 81 -8.32 -8.62 4.99
CA ASN A 81 -8.41 -9.35 6.25
C ASN A 81 -7.19 -10.30 6.41
N ARG A 82 -7.03 -10.85 7.61
CA ARG A 82 -5.92 -11.77 7.91
C ARG A 82 -5.89 -12.99 6.98
N GLN A 83 -7.06 -13.50 6.57
CA GLN A 83 -7.14 -14.65 5.67
C GLN A 83 -6.67 -14.27 4.27
N SER A 84 -7.04 -13.08 3.76
CA SER A 84 -6.55 -12.59 2.46
C SER A 84 -5.02 -12.45 2.45
N ILE A 85 -4.43 -11.91 3.52
CA ILE A 85 -2.97 -11.81 3.64
C ILE A 85 -2.34 -13.20 3.68
N LYS A 86 -2.91 -14.13 4.44
CA LYS A 86 -2.45 -15.51 4.50
C LYS A 86 -2.46 -16.16 3.12
N ASP A 87 -3.59 -16.08 2.41
CA ASP A 87 -3.73 -16.67 1.07
C ASP A 87 -2.71 -16.09 0.08
N LEU A 88 -2.42 -14.79 0.17
CA LEU A 88 -1.42 -14.13 -0.67
C LEU A 88 0.02 -14.58 -0.32
N VAL A 89 0.36 -14.65 0.96
CA VAL A 89 1.71 -15.02 1.41
C VAL A 89 1.98 -16.52 1.21
N GLU A 90 0.99 -17.37 1.41
CA GLU A 90 1.15 -18.84 1.30
C GLU A 90 0.98 -19.36 -0.13
N ALA A 91 0.56 -18.53 -1.10
CA ALA A 91 0.50 -18.93 -2.51
C ALA A 91 1.86 -19.49 -2.99
N GLY A 92 1.88 -20.72 -3.45
CA GLY A 92 3.11 -21.41 -3.85
C GLY A 92 3.58 -21.12 -5.28
N ASN A 93 2.67 -20.59 -6.12
CA ASN A 93 2.95 -20.28 -7.52
C ASN A 93 2.15 -19.05 -7.99
N GLN A 94 2.42 -18.62 -9.23
CA GLN A 94 1.82 -17.40 -9.80
C GLN A 94 0.30 -17.53 -10.00
N ASP A 95 -0.19 -18.72 -10.31
CA ASP A 95 -1.63 -18.96 -10.53
C ASP A 95 -2.39 -18.89 -9.21
N GLU A 96 -1.85 -19.48 -8.16
CA GLU A 96 -2.39 -19.39 -6.80
C GLU A 96 -2.38 -17.94 -6.28
N LEU A 97 -1.29 -17.20 -6.52
CA LEU A 97 -1.20 -15.80 -6.14
C LEU A 97 -2.24 -14.96 -6.90
N THR A 98 -2.43 -15.21 -8.18
CA THR A 98 -3.46 -14.55 -8.99
C THR A 98 -4.86 -14.88 -8.47
N ALA A 99 -5.12 -16.13 -8.13
CA ALA A 99 -6.39 -16.55 -7.53
C ALA A 99 -6.62 -15.89 -6.15
N ALA A 100 -5.56 -15.77 -5.33
CA ALA A 100 -5.62 -15.08 -4.04
C ALA A 100 -5.92 -13.59 -4.21
N VAL A 101 -5.26 -12.89 -5.16
CA VAL A 101 -5.54 -11.48 -5.48
C VAL A 101 -7.00 -11.27 -5.87
N ARG A 102 -7.55 -12.13 -6.74
CA ARG A 102 -8.97 -12.06 -7.17
C ARG A 102 -9.96 -12.24 -6.03
N LYS A 103 -9.62 -12.99 -4.99
CA LYS A 103 -10.48 -13.19 -3.80
C LYS A 103 -10.49 -11.99 -2.86
N THR A 104 -9.51 -11.11 -2.93
CA THR A 104 -9.43 -9.90 -2.09
C THR A 104 -10.59 -8.95 -2.37
N TYR A 105 -10.81 -7.98 -1.47
CA TYR A 105 -11.71 -6.84 -1.71
C TYR A 105 -11.38 -6.12 -3.02
N TYR A 106 -10.09 -5.89 -3.28
CA TYR A 106 -9.62 -5.18 -4.47
C TYR A 106 -9.83 -6.00 -5.75
N GLY A 107 -9.52 -7.29 -5.74
CA GLY A 107 -9.73 -8.16 -6.90
C GLY A 107 -11.21 -8.30 -7.28
N LYS A 108 -12.12 -8.31 -6.29
CA LYS A 108 -13.58 -8.32 -6.55
C LYS A 108 -14.07 -7.00 -7.16
N ARG A 109 -13.48 -5.88 -6.76
CA ARG A 109 -13.86 -4.54 -7.22
C ARG A 109 -13.21 -4.16 -8.53
N TYR A 110 -12.02 -4.70 -8.81
CA TYR A 110 -11.22 -4.48 -10.01
C TYR A 110 -10.86 -5.84 -10.64
N PRO A 111 -11.74 -6.42 -11.48
CA PRO A 111 -11.56 -7.79 -11.98
C PRO A 111 -10.29 -8.02 -12.80
N GLU A 112 -9.72 -6.96 -13.38
CA GLU A 112 -8.47 -7.02 -14.15
C GLU A 112 -7.21 -6.90 -13.28
N LEU A 113 -7.39 -6.67 -11.96
CA LEU A 113 -6.28 -6.62 -11.02
C LEU A 113 -5.61 -7.99 -10.92
N ALA A 114 -4.31 -8.00 -11.17
CA ALA A 114 -3.46 -9.19 -11.11
C ALA A 114 -2.09 -8.84 -10.49
N PRO A 115 -1.32 -9.81 -10.03
CA PRO A 115 -0.03 -9.54 -9.40
C PRO A 115 0.92 -8.70 -10.28
N HIS A 116 0.92 -8.92 -11.59
CA HIS A 116 1.83 -8.23 -12.51
C HIS A 116 1.49 -6.76 -12.79
N ASN A 117 0.25 -6.32 -12.51
CA ASN A 117 -0.19 -4.93 -12.73
C ASN A 117 -0.52 -4.17 -11.43
N LEU A 118 -0.11 -4.70 -10.27
CA LEU A 118 -0.36 -4.09 -8.97
C LEU A 118 0.16 -2.64 -8.88
N ASP A 119 1.29 -2.33 -9.49
CA ASP A 119 1.87 -0.97 -9.48
C ASP A 119 0.98 0.03 -10.24
N GLN A 120 0.45 -0.37 -11.39
CA GLN A 120 -0.51 0.44 -12.14
C GLN A 120 -1.79 0.66 -11.33
N TYR A 121 -2.38 -0.41 -10.80
CA TYR A 121 -3.60 -0.33 -10.02
C TYR A 121 -3.41 0.41 -8.68
N TYR A 122 -2.25 0.36 -8.07
CA TYR A 122 -1.92 1.18 -6.91
C TYR A 122 -2.15 2.67 -7.21
N THR A 123 -1.60 3.17 -8.31
CA THR A 123 -1.77 4.56 -8.72
C THR A 123 -3.22 4.87 -9.10
N GLU A 124 -3.86 4.03 -9.91
CA GLU A 124 -5.24 4.24 -10.37
C GLU A 124 -6.25 4.24 -9.24
N ILE A 125 -6.17 3.28 -8.32
CA ILE A 125 -7.11 3.17 -7.19
C ILE A 125 -6.96 4.38 -6.27
N ARG A 126 -5.73 4.75 -5.94
CA ARG A 126 -5.46 5.93 -5.10
C ARG A 126 -5.99 7.20 -5.76
N HIS A 127 -5.69 7.41 -7.04
CA HIS A 127 -6.18 8.57 -7.77
C HIS A 127 -7.72 8.63 -7.80
N LYS A 128 -8.41 7.50 -8.04
CA LYS A 128 -9.88 7.44 -8.02
C LYS A 128 -10.45 7.83 -6.66
N ILE A 129 -9.88 7.35 -5.57
CA ILE A 129 -10.32 7.66 -4.21
C ILE A 129 -10.10 9.16 -3.92
N GLN A 130 -8.90 9.67 -4.15
CA GLN A 130 -8.55 11.05 -3.86
C GLN A 130 -9.42 12.03 -4.67
N SER A 131 -9.56 11.80 -5.97
CA SER A 131 -10.37 12.64 -6.85
C SER A 131 -11.86 12.64 -6.48
N LYS A 132 -12.38 11.49 -6.05
CA LYS A 132 -13.76 11.36 -5.59
C LYS A 132 -13.99 12.12 -4.30
N GLU A 133 -13.15 11.88 -3.29
CA GLU A 133 -13.33 12.48 -1.96
C GLU A 133 -13.10 14.01 -2.00
N SER A 134 -12.12 14.49 -2.75
CA SER A 134 -11.85 15.91 -2.91
C SER A 134 -13.02 16.66 -3.60
N ARG A 135 -13.70 16.03 -4.58
CA ARG A 135 -14.87 16.62 -5.24
C ARG A 135 -16.10 16.61 -4.35
N ASN A 136 -16.32 15.52 -3.61
CA ASN A 136 -17.50 15.38 -2.76
C ASN A 136 -17.40 16.24 -1.49
N ASN A 137 -16.19 16.43 -0.98
CA ASN A 137 -15.91 17.09 0.29
C ASN A 137 -14.83 18.19 0.14
N PRO A 138 -15.05 19.25 -0.66
CA PRO A 138 -14.01 20.22 -1.01
C PRO A 138 -13.50 21.06 0.16
N TYR A 139 -14.26 21.16 1.25
CA TYR A 139 -13.91 21.92 2.46
C TYR A 139 -13.43 21.03 3.61
N SER A 140 -13.11 19.77 3.33
CA SER A 140 -12.64 18.77 4.30
C SER A 140 -11.15 18.50 4.17
N VAL A 141 -10.63 17.58 5.00
CA VAL A 141 -9.28 17.05 4.89
C VAL A 141 -9.00 16.37 3.54
N ALA A 142 -10.05 15.98 2.80
CA ALA A 142 -9.92 15.36 1.47
C ALA A 142 -9.11 16.21 0.48
N THR A 143 -9.31 17.54 0.48
CA THR A 143 -8.58 18.45 -0.41
C THR A 143 -7.09 18.47 -0.08
N MET A 144 -6.74 18.48 1.21
CA MET A 144 -5.34 18.45 1.65
C MET A 144 -4.69 17.11 1.31
N ILE A 145 -5.37 16.00 1.58
CA ILE A 145 -4.86 14.65 1.26
C ILE A 145 -4.69 14.50 -0.25
N SER A 146 -5.64 14.99 -1.06
CA SER A 146 -5.54 14.98 -2.52
C SER A 146 -4.35 15.79 -3.01
N TYR A 147 -4.13 16.98 -2.46
CA TYR A 147 -2.96 17.80 -2.80
C TYR A 147 -1.63 17.09 -2.47
N LEU A 148 -1.51 16.49 -1.30
CA LEU A 148 -0.31 15.75 -0.92
C LEU A 148 -0.08 14.54 -1.83
N TYR A 149 -1.14 13.84 -2.21
CA TYR A 149 -1.05 12.73 -3.16
C TYR A 149 -0.52 13.20 -4.52
N GLU A 150 -1.07 14.30 -5.07
CA GLU A 150 -0.62 14.83 -6.36
C GLU A 150 0.85 15.26 -6.30
N LYS A 151 1.29 15.84 -5.17
CA LYS A 151 2.71 16.18 -4.97
C LYS A 151 3.61 14.96 -4.83
N GLU A 152 3.20 13.92 -4.12
CA GLU A 152 3.91 12.63 -4.07
C GLU A 152 4.09 12.08 -5.50
N HIS A 153 3.01 12.06 -6.28
CA HIS A 153 3.05 11.55 -7.66
C HIS A 153 3.89 12.42 -8.60
N GLU A 154 3.89 13.74 -8.44
CA GLU A 154 4.76 14.66 -9.19
C GLU A 154 6.24 14.36 -8.92
N VAL A 155 6.61 14.18 -7.65
CA VAL A 155 7.99 13.84 -7.25
C VAL A 155 8.41 12.50 -7.84
N ASP A 156 7.57 11.47 -7.75
CA ASP A 156 7.86 10.14 -8.31
C ASP A 156 8.10 10.20 -9.83
N ARG A 157 7.29 10.99 -10.55
CA ARG A 157 7.49 11.20 -12.00
C ARG A 157 8.77 11.93 -12.32
N LEU A 158 9.11 12.98 -11.56
CA LEU A 158 10.36 13.71 -11.75
C LEU A 158 11.58 12.83 -11.47
N THR A 159 11.53 12.03 -10.40
CA THR A 159 12.59 11.08 -10.08
C THR A 159 12.78 10.06 -11.21
N THR A 160 11.68 9.48 -11.71
CA THR A 160 11.76 8.54 -12.84
C THR A 160 12.36 9.16 -14.08
N ILE A 161 11.98 10.40 -14.43
CA ILE A 161 12.54 11.12 -15.59
C ILE A 161 14.06 11.36 -15.40
N LEU A 162 14.47 11.80 -14.20
CA LEU A 162 15.87 12.05 -13.90
C LEU A 162 16.72 10.78 -13.96
N GLU A 163 16.18 9.67 -13.47
CA GLU A 163 16.82 8.35 -13.57
C GLU A 163 16.97 7.90 -15.02
N CYS A 164 15.93 8.06 -15.86
CA CYS A 164 15.98 7.73 -17.28
C CYS A 164 16.97 8.61 -18.09
N VAL A 165 17.23 9.83 -17.63
CA VAL A 165 18.23 10.72 -18.29
C VAL A 165 19.65 10.37 -17.84
N ARG A 166 19.81 9.82 -16.63
CA ARG A 166 21.10 9.46 -16.07
C ARG A 166 21.68 8.15 -16.61
N TYR A 167 20.81 7.22 -17.03
CA TYR A 167 21.16 5.89 -17.55
C TYR A 167 20.70 5.70 -18.99
#